data_a4f68639b91304be68fefc85ca707dd4
#
_entry.id   a4f68639b91304be68fefc85ca707dd4
#
_cell.length_a   1.000
_cell.length_b   1.000
_cell.length_c   1.000
_cell.angle_alpha   90.00
_cell.angle_beta   90.00
_cell.angle_gamma   90.00
#
_symmetry.space_group_name_H-M   'P 1'
#
loop_
_entity.id
_entity.type
_entity.pdbx_description
1 polymer ?
#
loop_
_entity_poly.entity_id
_entity_poly.type
_entity_poly.pdbx_seq_one_letter_code
_entity_poly.pdbx_strand_id
1 'polypeptide(L)'
;MKQGIFTIAENVPLTESVYKMRLVGDVSDITAPGQFINIKLDGLFLRRPISVCDRDDATVTILYKVVGEGTKRLSRMKEGKLDVLTGLGNGYDTDLSGDAPLLLGGGVGVPPLYLLAKKLISQGKKVTVILGFNTKDEIFYEKEFQALGAKVLVTTVDGSYGISGFVTDAMNPPAERSRQRRERPRKSERREDLPIPEKRSS
;
A
#
# COMPACT_ATOMS: atom_id res chain seq x y z
N MET A 1 21.93 2.35 -7.50
CA MET A 1 21.33 1.23 -8.30
C MET A 1 22.40 0.18 -8.52
N LYS A 2 22.14 -1.06 -8.12
CA LYS A 2 23.07 -2.19 -8.21
C LYS A 2 22.37 -3.39 -8.84
N GLN A 3 23.07 -4.13 -9.68
CA GLN A 3 22.62 -5.41 -10.21
C GLN A 3 23.27 -6.53 -9.43
N GLY A 4 22.50 -7.53 -9.04
CA GLY A 4 22.98 -8.70 -8.30
C GLY A 4 22.19 -9.96 -8.59
N ILE A 5 22.78 -11.09 -8.22
CA ILE A 5 22.12 -12.39 -8.28
C ILE A 5 21.57 -12.70 -6.87
N PHE A 6 20.26 -12.91 -6.81
CA PHE A 6 19.56 -13.25 -5.58
C PHE A 6 19.05 -14.69 -5.64
N THR A 7 19.17 -15.41 -4.52
CA THR A 7 18.66 -16.77 -4.38
C THR A 7 17.27 -16.75 -3.75
N ILE A 8 16.34 -17.51 -4.30
CA ILE A 8 15.00 -17.68 -3.74
C ILE A 8 15.12 -18.53 -2.48
N ALA A 9 14.83 -17.96 -1.31
CA ALA A 9 14.78 -18.66 -0.04
C ALA A 9 13.37 -19.16 0.31
N GLU A 10 12.35 -18.42 -0.15
CA GLU A 10 10.94 -18.76 0.07
C GLU A 10 10.09 -18.14 -1.05
N ASN A 11 9.08 -18.88 -1.51
CA ASN A 11 8.04 -18.34 -2.39
C ASN A 11 6.72 -19.08 -2.11
N VAL A 12 5.83 -18.43 -1.35
CA VAL A 12 4.60 -19.05 -0.84
C VAL A 12 3.37 -18.17 -1.14
N PRO A 13 2.21 -18.78 -1.41
CA PRO A 13 0.98 -18.01 -1.55
C PRO A 13 0.53 -17.46 -0.18
N LEU A 14 0.06 -16.22 -0.15
CA LEU A 14 -0.66 -15.62 0.98
C LEU A 14 -2.17 -15.66 0.76
N THR A 15 -2.58 -15.49 -0.50
CA THR A 15 -3.96 -15.61 -0.97
C THR A 15 -3.96 -16.36 -2.30
N GLU A 16 -5.11 -16.55 -2.92
CA GLU A 16 -5.21 -17.19 -4.25
C GLU A 16 -4.31 -16.51 -5.30
N SER A 17 -4.16 -15.18 -5.23
CA SER A 17 -3.44 -14.40 -6.25
C SER A 17 -2.20 -13.67 -5.76
N VAL A 18 -1.96 -13.57 -4.44
CA VAL A 18 -0.83 -12.84 -3.85
C VAL A 18 0.17 -13.81 -3.26
N TYR A 19 1.45 -13.61 -3.59
CA TYR A 19 2.57 -14.41 -3.14
C TYR A 19 3.56 -13.57 -2.34
N LYS A 20 4.18 -14.20 -1.32
CA LYS A 20 5.34 -13.68 -0.60
C LYS A 20 6.58 -14.40 -1.10
N MET A 21 7.60 -13.64 -1.50
CA MET A 21 8.91 -14.17 -1.87
C MET A 21 10.00 -13.52 -1.02
N ARG A 22 10.89 -14.35 -0.46
CA ARG A 22 12.12 -13.92 0.20
C ARG A 22 13.30 -14.27 -0.66
N LEU A 23 14.15 -13.28 -0.90
CA LEU A 23 15.33 -13.38 -1.73
C LEU A 23 16.57 -13.07 -0.88
N VAL A 24 17.58 -13.94 -0.94
CA VAL A 24 18.88 -13.77 -0.29
C VAL A 24 19.87 -13.18 -1.29
N GLY A 25 20.51 -12.08 -0.94
CA GLY A 25 21.49 -11.41 -1.78
C GLY A 25 21.97 -10.10 -1.17
N ASP A 26 22.66 -9.28 -1.97
CA ASP A 26 23.14 -7.99 -1.52
C ASP A 26 22.02 -6.94 -1.53
N VAL A 27 21.56 -6.58 -0.36
CA VAL A 27 20.49 -5.60 -0.12
C VAL A 27 20.99 -4.22 0.29
N SER A 28 22.31 -3.97 0.20
CA SER A 28 22.95 -2.73 0.69
C SER A 28 22.38 -1.46 0.04
N ASP A 29 21.96 -1.51 -1.21
CA ASP A 29 21.36 -0.39 -1.93
C ASP A 29 19.85 -0.18 -1.62
N ILE A 30 19.23 -1.08 -0.85
CA ILE A 30 17.86 -0.88 -0.35
C ILE A 30 17.94 -0.09 0.96
N THR A 31 17.94 1.23 0.87
CA THR A 31 18.28 2.14 1.99
C THR A 31 17.05 2.76 2.66
N ALA A 32 15.91 2.79 1.97
CA ALA A 32 14.70 3.45 2.45
C ALA A 32 13.43 2.66 2.14
N PRO A 33 12.40 2.72 3.02
CA PRO A 33 11.08 2.19 2.70
C PRO A 33 10.48 2.91 1.49
N GLY A 34 9.69 2.19 0.68
CA GLY A 34 9.11 2.71 -0.56
C GLY A 34 9.98 2.52 -1.80
N GLN A 35 11.21 2.02 -1.65
CA GLN A 35 12.00 1.55 -2.78
C GLN A 35 11.44 0.25 -3.36
N PHE A 36 11.84 -0.07 -4.58
CA PHE A 36 11.44 -1.29 -5.28
C PHE A 36 12.64 -2.01 -5.88
N ILE A 37 12.46 -3.27 -6.22
CA ILE A 37 13.42 -4.06 -6.98
C ILE A 37 12.87 -4.35 -8.38
N ASN A 38 13.76 -4.66 -9.34
CA ASN A 38 13.35 -4.93 -10.70
C ASN A 38 13.94 -6.27 -11.17
N ILE A 39 13.10 -7.30 -11.26
CA ILE A 39 13.48 -8.69 -11.46
C ILE A 39 13.49 -9.02 -12.95
N LYS A 40 14.61 -9.57 -13.45
CA LYS A 40 14.70 -10.17 -14.79
C LYS A 40 14.17 -11.60 -14.76
N LEU A 41 13.40 -11.94 -15.77
CA LEU A 41 12.94 -13.31 -16.01
C LEU A 41 13.37 -13.71 -17.41
N ASP A 42 14.02 -14.87 -17.53
CA ASP A 42 14.53 -15.37 -18.81
C ASP A 42 13.40 -15.53 -19.84
N GLY A 43 13.67 -15.13 -21.07
CA GLY A 43 12.70 -15.14 -22.17
C GLY A 43 11.62 -14.05 -22.09
N LEU A 44 11.69 -13.12 -21.13
CA LEU A 44 10.82 -11.95 -21.07
C LEU A 44 11.63 -10.66 -21.21
N PHE A 45 11.24 -9.81 -22.16
CA PHE A 45 11.97 -8.57 -22.47
C PHE A 45 11.99 -7.59 -21.30
N LEU A 46 10.84 -7.34 -20.68
CA LEU A 46 10.76 -6.39 -19.57
C LEU A 46 11.07 -7.07 -18.24
N ARG A 47 11.77 -6.36 -17.36
CA ARG A 47 11.89 -6.72 -15.94
C ARG A 47 10.56 -6.49 -15.21
N ARG A 48 10.42 -7.04 -14.01
CA ARG A 48 9.23 -6.91 -13.14
C ARG A 48 9.55 -6.03 -11.96
N PRO A 49 9.08 -4.75 -11.97
CA PRO A 49 9.23 -3.86 -10.81
C PRO A 49 8.27 -4.29 -9.71
N ILE A 50 8.80 -4.54 -8.51
CA ILE A 50 8.01 -4.94 -7.34
C ILE A 50 8.54 -4.19 -6.13
N SER A 51 7.63 -3.55 -5.39
CA SER A 51 7.97 -2.81 -4.17
C SER A 51 8.57 -3.72 -3.11
N VAL A 52 9.56 -3.20 -2.39
CA VAL A 52 10.11 -3.86 -1.21
C VAL A 52 9.08 -3.81 -0.09
N CYS A 53 8.76 -4.98 0.45
CA CYS A 53 7.88 -5.13 1.61
C CYS A 53 8.68 -5.05 2.91
N ASP A 54 9.76 -5.82 3.01
CA ASP A 54 10.66 -5.82 4.16
C ASP A 54 12.09 -6.15 3.73
N ARG A 55 13.07 -5.84 4.59
CA ARG A 55 14.45 -6.25 4.42
C ARG A 55 15.13 -6.48 5.77
N ASP A 56 16.14 -7.33 5.80
CA ASP A 56 17.16 -7.45 6.84
C ASP A 56 18.57 -7.30 6.23
N ASP A 57 19.62 -7.77 6.90
CA ASP A 57 21.01 -7.56 6.46
C ASP A 57 21.37 -8.29 5.16
N ALA A 58 20.68 -9.37 4.83
CA ALA A 58 21.00 -10.25 3.71
C ALA A 58 19.78 -10.64 2.87
N THR A 59 18.57 -10.24 3.26
CA THR A 59 17.36 -10.64 2.57
C THR A 59 16.46 -9.46 2.23
N VAL A 60 15.74 -9.59 1.12
CA VAL A 60 14.62 -8.73 0.77
C VAL A 60 13.36 -9.57 0.63
N THR A 61 12.27 -9.08 1.21
CA THR A 61 10.94 -9.66 1.09
C THR A 61 10.10 -8.79 0.16
N ILE A 62 9.46 -9.43 -0.81
CA ILE A 62 8.50 -8.81 -1.72
C ILE A 62 7.17 -9.55 -1.67
N LEU A 63 6.09 -8.79 -1.86
CA LEU A 63 4.77 -9.35 -2.12
C LEU A 63 4.32 -8.92 -3.52
N TYR A 64 3.80 -9.85 -4.28
CA TYR A 64 3.36 -9.58 -5.64
C TYR A 64 2.05 -10.31 -5.97
N LYS A 65 1.23 -9.67 -6.79
CA LYS A 65 -0.01 -10.27 -7.32
C LYS A 65 0.27 -10.93 -8.67
N VAL A 66 -0.27 -12.10 -8.88
CA VAL A 66 -0.22 -12.79 -10.18
C VAL A 66 -1.24 -12.14 -11.11
N VAL A 67 -0.74 -11.32 -12.06
CA VAL A 67 -1.58 -10.57 -13.00
C VAL A 67 -1.24 -10.84 -14.48
N GLY A 68 -0.11 -11.48 -14.77
CA GLY A 68 0.33 -11.76 -16.12
C GLY A 68 1.43 -12.80 -16.17
N GLU A 69 1.95 -13.09 -17.38
CA GLU A 69 2.89 -14.19 -17.60
C GLU A 69 4.13 -14.13 -16.71
N GLY A 70 4.73 -12.97 -16.51
CA GLY A 70 5.92 -12.83 -15.66
C GLY A 70 5.66 -13.20 -14.21
N THR A 71 4.62 -12.64 -13.59
CA THR A 71 4.25 -12.96 -12.19
C THR A 71 3.73 -14.38 -12.04
N LYS A 72 3.11 -14.94 -13.09
CA LYS A 72 2.72 -16.36 -13.15
C LYS A 72 3.92 -17.29 -13.17
N ARG A 73 4.99 -16.94 -13.92
CA ARG A 73 6.26 -17.69 -13.86
C ARG A 73 6.90 -17.57 -12.49
N LEU A 74 6.96 -16.35 -11.95
CA LEU A 74 7.50 -16.10 -10.61
C LEU A 74 6.81 -16.98 -9.56
N SER A 75 5.47 -17.09 -9.56
CA SER A 75 4.72 -17.86 -8.57
C SER A 75 5.00 -19.37 -8.59
N ARG A 76 5.54 -19.88 -9.70
CA ARG A 76 5.90 -21.30 -9.85
C ARG A 76 7.34 -21.61 -9.40
N MET A 77 8.19 -20.58 -9.27
CA MET A 77 9.59 -20.76 -8.86
C MET A 77 9.66 -21.02 -7.37
N LYS A 78 10.04 -22.22 -6.94
CA LYS A 78 10.22 -22.56 -5.52
C LYS A 78 11.66 -22.35 -5.06
N GLU A 79 12.60 -22.42 -5.99
CA GLU A 79 14.03 -22.27 -5.78
C GLU A 79 14.69 -21.67 -7.01
N GLY A 80 15.96 -21.36 -6.95
CA GLY A 80 16.76 -20.85 -8.05
C GLY A 80 17.31 -19.45 -7.79
N LYS A 81 17.87 -18.87 -8.83
CA LYS A 81 18.53 -17.55 -8.81
C LYS A 81 17.82 -16.58 -9.73
N LEU A 82 17.73 -15.34 -9.32
CA LEU A 82 17.13 -14.24 -10.07
C LEU A 82 18.15 -13.10 -10.24
N ASP A 83 18.21 -12.54 -11.43
CA ASP A 83 18.92 -11.29 -11.72
C ASP A 83 18.03 -10.12 -11.30
N VAL A 84 18.47 -9.35 -10.32
CA VAL A 84 17.70 -8.29 -9.66
C VAL A 84 18.47 -6.97 -9.68
N LEU A 85 17.79 -5.89 -10.02
CA LEU A 85 18.26 -4.53 -9.78
C LEU A 85 17.68 -4.02 -8.46
N THR A 86 18.54 -3.45 -7.60
CA THR A 86 18.19 -2.85 -6.32
C THR A 86 18.52 -1.35 -6.29
N GLY A 87 18.13 -0.64 -5.23
CA GLY A 87 18.37 0.80 -5.09
C GLY A 87 17.55 1.63 -6.07
N LEU A 88 16.34 1.22 -6.37
CA LEU A 88 15.42 1.89 -7.26
C LEU A 88 14.33 2.61 -6.48
N GLY A 89 14.01 3.85 -6.91
CA GLY A 89 13.07 4.74 -6.23
C GLY A 89 13.74 5.53 -5.09
N ASN A 90 13.16 6.70 -4.79
CA ASN A 90 13.70 7.63 -3.78
C ASN A 90 13.33 7.22 -2.35
N GLY A 91 12.34 6.33 -2.19
CA GLY A 91 11.79 5.98 -0.89
C GLY A 91 10.87 7.05 -0.29
N TYR A 92 10.38 6.77 0.91
CA TYR A 92 9.60 7.72 1.71
C TYR A 92 10.53 8.51 2.63
N ASP A 93 10.31 9.81 2.72
CA ASP A 93 10.95 10.67 3.72
C ASP A 93 10.17 10.54 5.05
N THR A 94 10.75 9.81 6.00
CA THR A 94 10.12 9.57 7.31
C THR A 94 10.20 10.76 8.24
N ASP A 95 11.07 11.75 7.96
CA ASP A 95 11.25 12.93 8.80
C ASP A 95 10.11 13.94 8.61
N LEU A 96 9.42 13.87 7.46
CA LEU A 96 8.23 14.68 7.19
C LEU A 96 6.97 14.19 7.93
N SER A 97 7.02 13.01 8.57
CA SER A 97 5.84 12.48 9.27
C SER A 97 5.74 13.04 10.69
N GLY A 98 4.52 13.38 11.14
CA GLY A 98 4.23 13.68 12.55
C GLY A 98 4.34 12.45 13.46
N ASP A 99 3.94 12.62 14.75
CA ASP A 99 4.07 11.58 15.78
C ASP A 99 3.06 10.44 15.64
N ALA A 100 1.94 10.68 14.93
CA ALA A 100 0.87 9.71 14.73
C ALA A 100 0.52 9.53 13.24
N PRO A 101 1.43 8.97 12.42
CA PRO A 101 1.21 8.81 11.00
C PRO A 101 0.10 7.81 10.70
N LEU A 102 -0.70 8.13 9.67
CA LEU A 102 -1.73 7.28 9.11
C LEU A 102 -1.27 6.74 7.75
N LEU A 103 -1.14 5.43 7.63
CA LEU A 103 -0.76 4.74 6.40
C LEU A 103 -1.99 4.09 5.76
N LEU A 104 -2.17 4.29 4.47
CA LEU A 104 -3.32 3.78 3.71
C LEU A 104 -2.82 2.90 2.57
N GLY A 105 -3.28 1.65 2.51
CA GLY A 105 -2.91 0.73 1.43
C GLY A 105 -4.06 -0.19 1.05
N GLY A 106 -4.25 -0.38 -0.26
CA GLY A 106 -5.21 -1.34 -0.80
C GLY A 106 -4.52 -2.39 -1.67
N GLY A 107 -4.86 -3.67 -1.48
CA GLY A 107 -4.31 -4.78 -2.26
C GLY A 107 -2.77 -4.74 -2.31
N VAL A 108 -2.19 -4.72 -3.52
CA VAL A 108 -0.72 -4.66 -3.70
C VAL A 108 -0.07 -3.32 -3.34
N GLY A 109 -0.84 -2.33 -2.91
CA GLY A 109 -0.32 -1.11 -2.27
C GLY A 109 0.01 -1.29 -0.79
N VAL A 110 -0.40 -2.39 -0.16
CA VAL A 110 -0.10 -2.75 1.24
C VAL A 110 1.39 -3.07 1.48
N PRO A 111 2.07 -3.88 0.63
CA PRO A 111 3.45 -4.31 0.88
C PRO A 111 4.45 -3.18 1.17
N PRO A 112 4.54 -2.09 0.38
CA PRO A 112 5.53 -1.03 0.63
C PRO A 112 5.31 -0.29 1.96
N LEU A 113 4.12 -0.38 2.55
CA LEU A 113 3.82 0.25 3.84
C LEU A 113 4.40 -0.52 5.03
N TYR A 114 4.74 -1.80 4.86
CA TYR A 114 5.23 -2.62 5.97
C TYR A 114 6.61 -2.15 6.46
N LEU A 115 7.57 -2.01 5.56
CA LEU A 115 8.89 -1.48 5.92
C LEU A 115 8.81 -0.02 6.40
N LEU A 116 7.88 0.78 5.84
CA LEU A 116 7.62 2.15 6.30
C LEU A 116 7.08 2.16 7.73
N ALA A 117 6.07 1.34 8.05
CA ALA A 117 5.53 1.23 9.40
C ALA A 117 6.61 0.77 10.40
N LYS A 118 7.40 -0.25 10.03
CA LYS A 118 8.53 -0.75 10.83
C LYS A 118 9.53 0.37 11.16
N LYS A 119 9.89 1.18 10.17
CA LYS A 119 10.79 2.33 10.35
C LYS A 119 10.19 3.39 11.25
N LEU A 120 8.93 3.79 11.02
CA LEU A 120 8.26 4.83 11.81
C LEU A 120 8.07 4.39 13.28
N ILE A 121 7.69 3.13 13.51
CA ILE A 121 7.55 2.57 14.86
C ILE A 121 8.92 2.53 15.57
N SER A 122 10.00 2.16 14.88
CA SER A 122 11.36 2.21 15.46
C SER A 122 11.82 3.62 15.84
N GLN A 123 11.20 4.66 15.26
CA GLN A 123 11.37 6.07 15.62
C GLN A 123 10.46 6.52 16.78
N GLY A 124 9.69 5.60 17.39
CA GLY A 124 8.77 5.90 18.50
C GLY A 124 7.42 6.47 18.08
N LYS A 125 7.09 6.48 16.77
CA LYS A 125 5.84 7.04 16.27
C LYS A 125 4.67 6.09 16.46
N LYS A 126 3.46 6.63 16.70
CA LYS A 126 2.22 5.87 16.91
C LYS A 126 1.53 5.62 15.56
N VAL A 127 1.95 4.59 14.85
CA VAL A 127 1.47 4.29 13.50
C VAL A 127 0.08 3.69 13.52
N THR A 128 -0.82 4.24 12.70
CA THR A 128 -2.11 3.61 12.34
C THR A 128 -2.04 3.20 10.87
N VAL A 129 -2.47 1.97 10.57
CA VAL A 129 -2.51 1.43 9.20
C VAL A 129 -3.94 1.07 8.84
N ILE A 130 -4.43 1.51 7.69
CA ILE A 130 -5.71 1.09 7.13
C ILE A 130 -5.42 0.24 5.89
N LEU A 131 -5.84 -1.01 5.94
CA LEU A 131 -5.67 -2.01 4.88
C LEU A 131 -7.01 -2.21 4.17
N GLY A 132 -7.04 -2.08 2.83
CA GLY A 132 -8.24 -2.27 2.03
C GLY A 132 -8.14 -3.44 1.08
N PHE A 133 -9.19 -4.25 1.04
CA PHE A 133 -9.31 -5.41 0.17
C PHE A 133 -10.72 -5.49 -0.44
N ASN A 134 -10.91 -6.33 -1.47
CA ASN A 134 -12.26 -6.51 -2.00
C ASN A 134 -13.10 -7.41 -1.09
N THR A 135 -12.50 -8.50 -0.60
CA THR A 135 -13.14 -9.52 0.22
C THR A 135 -12.22 -9.97 1.36
N LYS A 136 -12.76 -10.67 2.35
CA LYS A 136 -11.97 -11.26 3.45
C LYS A 136 -10.89 -12.23 2.98
N ASP A 137 -11.10 -12.93 1.87
CA ASP A 137 -10.18 -13.96 1.37
C ASP A 137 -8.94 -13.34 0.68
N GLU A 138 -9.00 -12.04 0.38
CA GLU A 138 -7.86 -11.28 -0.13
C GLU A 138 -6.99 -10.65 0.96
N ILE A 139 -7.35 -10.78 2.25
CA ILE A 139 -6.65 -10.14 3.36
C ILE A 139 -5.28 -10.80 3.59
N PHE A 140 -4.25 -9.99 3.68
CA PHE A 140 -2.91 -10.40 4.08
C PHE A 140 -2.22 -9.30 4.90
N TYR A 141 -1.24 -9.68 5.69
CA TYR A 141 -0.37 -8.80 6.48
C TYR A 141 -1.04 -8.02 7.63
N GLU A 142 -2.31 -8.28 7.96
CA GLU A 142 -2.96 -7.67 9.12
C GLU A 142 -2.22 -8.00 10.42
N LYS A 143 -1.94 -9.30 10.64
CA LYS A 143 -1.26 -9.79 11.85
C LYS A 143 0.20 -9.32 11.92
N GLU A 144 0.86 -9.23 10.77
CA GLU A 144 2.23 -8.76 10.65
C GLU A 144 2.35 -7.28 11.07
N PHE A 145 1.43 -6.42 10.62
CA PHE A 145 1.39 -5.02 11.08
C PHE A 145 1.05 -4.90 12.57
N GLN A 146 0.11 -5.71 13.08
CA GLN A 146 -0.21 -5.76 14.50
C GLN A 146 1.01 -6.19 15.33
N ALA A 147 1.77 -7.18 14.86
CA ALA A 147 3.00 -7.64 15.52
C ALA A 147 4.10 -6.59 15.55
N LEU A 148 4.14 -5.62 14.61
CA LEU A 148 5.01 -4.45 14.69
C LEU A 148 4.60 -3.45 15.79
N GLY A 149 3.37 -3.55 16.32
CA GLY A 149 2.79 -2.59 17.25
C GLY A 149 1.98 -1.48 16.59
N ALA A 150 1.65 -1.60 15.30
CA ALA A 150 0.76 -0.67 14.63
C ALA A 150 -0.71 -0.88 15.06
N LYS A 151 -1.48 0.21 15.13
CA LYS A 151 -2.93 0.11 15.14
C LYS A 151 -3.42 -0.22 13.73
N VAL A 152 -4.11 -1.35 13.56
CA VAL A 152 -4.57 -1.80 12.24
C VAL A 152 -6.08 -1.72 12.14
N LEU A 153 -6.56 -1.15 11.04
CA LEU A 153 -7.95 -1.18 10.61
C LEU A 153 -8.01 -1.87 9.24
N VAL A 154 -8.99 -2.75 9.06
CA VAL A 154 -9.21 -3.43 7.78
C VAL A 154 -10.55 -3.01 7.21
N THR A 155 -10.58 -2.75 5.89
CA THR A 155 -11.80 -2.52 5.14
C THR A 155 -11.96 -3.59 4.06
N THR A 156 -13.19 -4.04 3.82
CA THR A 156 -13.53 -4.86 2.66
C THR A 156 -14.68 -4.23 1.89
N VAL A 157 -14.55 -4.22 0.56
CA VAL A 157 -15.55 -3.59 -0.31
C VAL A 157 -16.91 -4.27 -0.17
N ASP A 158 -16.90 -5.60 -0.06
CA ASP A 158 -18.11 -6.43 0.11
C ASP A 158 -18.64 -6.49 1.55
N GLY A 159 -17.92 -5.88 2.53
CA GLY A 159 -18.30 -5.90 3.93
C GLY A 159 -18.11 -7.25 4.63
N SER A 160 -17.40 -8.20 4.02
CA SER A 160 -17.19 -9.55 4.59
C SER A 160 -16.26 -9.59 5.80
N TYR A 161 -15.49 -8.51 6.03
CA TYR A 161 -14.61 -8.36 7.21
C TYR A 161 -14.32 -6.89 7.49
N GLY A 162 -14.19 -6.54 8.78
CA GLY A 162 -13.82 -5.20 9.24
C GLY A 162 -14.85 -4.13 8.90
N ILE A 163 -14.39 -2.99 8.37
CA ILE A 163 -15.23 -1.86 7.97
C ILE A 163 -15.67 -2.07 6.51
N SER A 164 -16.96 -1.99 6.23
CA SER A 164 -17.47 -2.08 4.85
C SER A 164 -17.12 -0.83 4.05
N GLY A 165 -16.55 -1.01 2.86
CA GLY A 165 -16.18 0.04 1.91
C GLY A 165 -14.68 0.11 1.63
N PHE A 166 -14.24 1.27 1.12
CA PHE A 166 -12.85 1.54 0.77
C PHE A 166 -12.04 2.06 1.97
N VAL A 167 -10.72 2.09 1.85
CA VAL A 167 -9.81 2.63 2.87
C VAL A 167 -10.18 4.06 3.31
N THR A 168 -10.72 4.87 2.41
CA THR A 168 -11.21 6.22 2.68
C THR A 168 -12.44 6.25 3.59
N ASP A 169 -13.23 5.17 3.61
CA ASP A 169 -14.41 5.07 4.47
C ASP A 169 -14.02 4.87 5.95
N ALA A 170 -12.89 4.20 6.19
CA ALA A 170 -12.33 4.04 7.53
C ALA A 170 -11.67 5.32 8.09
N MET A 171 -11.33 6.29 7.24
CA MET A 171 -10.80 7.59 7.69
C MET A 171 -11.88 8.44 8.37
N ASN A 172 -13.15 8.27 7.95
CA ASN A 172 -14.31 8.98 8.49
C ASN A 172 -15.40 7.96 8.83
N PRO A 173 -15.32 7.29 9.99
CA PRO A 173 -16.31 6.30 10.38
C PRO A 173 -17.72 6.89 10.43
N PRO A 174 -18.78 6.09 10.20
CA PRO A 174 -20.16 6.58 10.06
C PRO A 174 -20.67 7.48 11.18
N ALA A 175 -20.16 7.31 12.40
CA ALA A 175 -20.51 8.15 13.56
C ALA A 175 -20.02 9.61 13.42
N GLU A 176 -18.90 9.85 12.76
CA GLU A 176 -18.35 11.19 12.51
C GLU A 176 -18.98 11.84 11.27
N ARG A 177 -19.32 11.05 10.25
CA ARG A 177 -20.07 11.54 9.08
C ARG A 177 -21.45 12.10 9.46
N SER A 178 -22.12 11.51 10.44
CA SER A 178 -23.41 12.00 10.94
C SER A 178 -23.27 13.32 11.70
N ARG A 179 -22.17 13.56 12.42
CA ARG A 179 -21.87 14.84 13.08
C ARG A 179 -21.54 15.94 12.09
N GLN A 180 -20.64 15.70 11.13
CA GLN A 180 -20.25 16.68 10.10
C GLN A 180 -21.42 17.07 9.18
N ARG A 181 -22.37 16.14 8.92
CA ARG A 181 -23.57 16.43 8.13
C ARG A 181 -24.55 17.31 8.88
N ARG A 182 -24.59 17.25 10.23
CA ARG A 182 -25.42 18.12 11.08
C ARG A 182 -24.81 19.51 11.26
N GLU A 183 -23.49 19.63 11.15
CA GLU A 183 -22.76 20.90 11.32
C GLU A 183 -22.60 21.70 10.03
N ARG A 184 -22.93 21.15 8.86
CA ARG A 184 -22.99 21.95 7.62
C ARG A 184 -24.19 22.90 7.69
N PRO A 185 -23.99 24.21 7.73
CA PRO A 185 -25.09 25.16 7.67
C PRO A 185 -25.88 24.93 6.39
N ARG A 186 -27.18 24.79 6.51
CA ARG A 186 -28.08 24.80 5.33
C ARG A 186 -27.78 26.07 4.57
N LYS A 187 -27.34 25.97 3.31
CA LYS A 187 -27.32 27.11 2.39
C LYS A 187 -28.74 27.63 2.35
N SER A 188 -28.98 28.76 3.01
CA SER A 188 -30.20 29.55 2.82
C SER A 188 -30.22 29.95 1.35
N GLU A 189 -31.23 29.53 0.63
CA GLU A 189 -31.55 30.05 -0.69
C GLU A 189 -31.78 31.56 -0.56
N ARG A 190 -30.75 32.34 -0.77
CA ARG A 190 -30.94 33.75 -1.12
C ARG A 190 -31.37 33.75 -2.58
N ARG A 191 -32.68 33.82 -2.81
CA ARG A 191 -33.22 34.37 -4.05
C ARG A 191 -32.86 35.84 -4.01
N GLU A 192 -31.84 36.23 -4.72
CA GLU A 192 -31.66 37.63 -5.12
C GLU A 192 -32.67 37.91 -6.23
N ASP A 193 -33.70 38.69 -5.90
CA ASP A 193 -34.59 39.33 -6.84
C ASP A 193 -33.75 40.31 -7.65
N LEU A 194 -33.37 39.92 -8.85
CA LEU A 194 -32.78 40.82 -9.84
C LEU A 194 -33.88 41.76 -10.40
N PRO A 195 -33.71 43.07 -10.35
CA PRO A 195 -34.68 44.00 -10.90
C PRO A 195 -34.70 43.90 -12.45
N ILE A 196 -35.91 43.80 -12.99
CA ILE A 196 -36.19 43.77 -14.43
C ILE A 196 -35.83 45.12 -15.02
N PRO A 197 -35.02 45.24 -16.10
CA PRO A 197 -34.75 46.49 -16.74
C PRO A 197 -35.98 46.97 -17.52
N GLU A 198 -36.44 48.19 -17.23
CA GLU A 198 -37.49 48.92 -18.00
C GLU A 198 -37.09 49.10 -19.47
N LYS A 199 -37.97 48.70 -20.34
CA LYS A 199 -37.90 49.01 -21.79
C LYS A 199 -38.14 50.50 -21.97
N ARG A 200 -37.13 51.26 -22.41
CA ARG A 200 -37.33 52.61 -22.99
C ARG A 200 -37.86 52.45 -24.40
N SER A 201 -39.05 52.91 -24.60
CA SER A 201 -39.64 53.27 -25.92
C SER A 201 -39.12 54.63 -26.41
N SER A 202 -38.54 54.63 -27.59
CA SER A 202 -38.62 55.67 -28.63
C SER A 202 -37.96 55.19 -29.90
#